data_161d88dacef113f32a748bd6bc6edf96
#
_entry.id   161d88dacef113f32a748bd6bc6edf96
#
_cell.length_a   1.000
_cell.length_b   1.000
_cell.length_c   1.000
_cell.angle_alpha   90.00
_cell.angle_beta   90.00
_cell.angle_gamma   90.00
#
_symmetry.space_group_name_H-M   'P 1'
#
loop_
_entity.id
_entity.type
_entity.pdbx_description
1 polymer ?
#
loop_
_entity_poly.entity_id
_entity_poly.type
_entity_poly.pdbx_seq_one_letter_code
_entity_poly.pdbx_strand_id
1 'polypeptide(L)'
;MPRPRDPGRLDAIVAAALATFAASGYRGTRMTDVAAAAGVSPGLLYTYAESKEALFALVVQREAGVDIAALPLPVGTPSDDALVALVRRSLAALVEVDTLDAADATDTPPDIRAEVAGIVAEHFDAILSCRTLLRLVERCAADWPALAAAFYEDGRQVHLDRLARYLDRRGAAGLIAPIEDTTIAARFVLETIAWFANHRYGDHDGAALDDAAVRTEVVALVTRALVG
;
A
#
# COMPACT_ATOMS: atom_id res chain seq x y z
N MET A 1 27.88 -1.90 -31.37
CA MET A 1 27.18 -2.71 -30.34
C MET A 1 26.69 -1.78 -29.24
N PRO A 2 25.42 -1.82 -28.82
CA PRO A 2 24.97 -1.03 -27.69
C PRO A 2 25.77 -1.47 -26.46
N ARG A 3 26.25 -0.51 -25.69
CA ARG A 3 26.97 -0.72 -24.43
C ARG A 3 26.04 -1.46 -23.46
N PRO A 4 26.49 -2.51 -22.73
CA PRO A 4 25.66 -3.14 -21.70
C PRO A 4 25.14 -2.08 -20.73
N ARG A 5 23.82 -2.05 -20.52
CA ARG A 5 23.23 -1.12 -19.56
C ARG A 5 23.64 -1.54 -18.17
N ASP A 6 24.08 -0.57 -17.37
CA ASP A 6 24.45 -0.76 -15.97
C ASP A 6 23.15 -0.98 -15.13
N PRO A 7 22.94 -2.18 -14.56
CA PRO A 7 21.74 -2.46 -13.74
C PRO A 7 21.64 -1.49 -12.55
N GLY A 8 22.75 -1.13 -11.91
CA GLY A 8 22.77 -0.19 -10.80
C GLY A 8 22.28 1.22 -11.18
N ARG A 9 22.36 1.57 -12.47
CA ARG A 9 21.86 2.85 -12.96
C ARG A 9 20.33 2.87 -13.08
N LEU A 10 19.69 1.77 -13.49
CA LEU A 10 18.23 1.66 -13.49
C LEU A 10 17.69 1.82 -12.06
N ASP A 11 18.28 1.12 -11.10
CA ASP A 11 17.89 1.23 -9.69
C ASP A 11 18.03 2.66 -9.15
N ALA A 12 19.14 3.33 -9.47
CA ALA A 12 19.36 4.73 -9.08
C ALA A 12 18.30 5.68 -9.69
N ILE A 13 17.95 5.47 -10.97
CA ILE A 13 16.91 6.26 -11.65
C ILE A 13 15.55 6.04 -10.98
N VAL A 14 15.19 4.79 -10.73
CA VAL A 14 13.88 4.45 -10.15
C VAL A 14 13.81 4.90 -8.69
N ALA A 15 14.91 4.84 -7.93
CA ALA A 15 14.98 5.41 -6.58
C ALA A 15 14.80 6.95 -6.58
N ALA A 16 15.46 7.65 -7.50
CA ALA A 16 15.30 9.09 -7.66
C ALA A 16 13.86 9.46 -8.09
N ALA A 17 13.26 8.67 -8.98
CA ALA A 17 11.87 8.85 -9.41
C ALA A 17 10.91 8.68 -8.23
N LEU A 18 11.05 7.60 -7.43
CA LEU A 18 10.25 7.39 -6.22
C LEU A 18 10.33 8.60 -5.29
N ALA A 19 11.53 9.06 -4.97
CA ALA A 19 11.73 10.21 -4.09
C ALA A 19 11.08 11.48 -4.65
N THR A 20 11.18 11.72 -5.96
CA THR A 20 10.61 12.91 -6.61
C THR A 20 9.08 12.85 -6.64
N PHE A 21 8.49 11.70 -6.97
CA PHE A 21 7.03 11.51 -6.92
C PHE A 21 6.50 11.63 -5.49
N ALA A 22 7.20 11.06 -4.51
CA ALA A 22 6.80 11.16 -3.11
C ALA A 22 6.84 12.61 -2.58
N ALA A 23 7.78 13.42 -3.04
CA ALA A 23 7.90 14.82 -2.63
C ALA A 23 6.88 15.71 -3.36
N SER A 24 6.77 15.60 -4.69
CA SER A 24 6.08 16.56 -5.55
C SER A 24 4.69 16.09 -6.02
N GLY A 25 4.30 14.83 -5.80
CA GLY A 25 3.13 14.20 -6.38
C GLY A 25 3.31 13.87 -7.86
N TYR A 26 2.27 13.23 -8.43
CA TYR A 26 2.36 12.82 -9.84
C TYR A 26 2.41 14.02 -10.79
N ARG A 27 1.49 14.99 -10.63
CA ARG A 27 1.43 16.17 -11.53
C ARG A 27 2.61 17.10 -11.37
N GLY A 28 3.11 17.29 -10.14
CA GLY A 28 4.23 18.16 -9.83
C GLY A 28 5.59 17.65 -10.33
N THR A 29 5.73 16.34 -10.56
CA THR A 29 6.97 15.72 -11.02
C THR A 29 7.18 15.92 -12.51
N ARG A 30 8.42 16.32 -12.90
CA ARG A 30 8.89 16.43 -14.28
C ARG A 30 10.03 15.45 -14.52
N MET A 31 10.15 14.95 -15.75
CA MET A 31 11.27 14.07 -16.16
C MET A 31 12.64 14.70 -15.92
N THR A 32 12.75 16.04 -16.12
CA THR A 32 14.00 16.79 -15.86
C THR A 32 14.39 16.79 -14.40
N ASP A 33 13.42 16.82 -13.47
CA ASP A 33 13.67 16.84 -12.03
C ASP A 33 14.20 15.47 -11.58
N VAL A 34 13.61 14.41 -12.12
CA VAL A 34 14.08 13.03 -11.87
C VAL A 34 15.47 12.81 -12.45
N ALA A 35 15.75 13.30 -13.68
CA ALA A 35 17.07 13.19 -14.29
C ALA A 35 18.13 13.89 -13.44
N ALA A 36 17.83 15.10 -12.96
CA ALA A 36 18.70 15.86 -12.06
C ALA A 36 18.95 15.12 -10.74
N ALA A 37 17.88 14.59 -10.11
CA ALA A 37 17.97 13.82 -8.86
C ALA A 37 18.77 12.51 -9.02
N ALA A 38 18.68 11.86 -10.18
CA ALA A 38 19.42 10.65 -10.52
C ALA A 38 20.87 10.92 -10.99
N GLY A 39 21.26 12.18 -11.17
CA GLY A 39 22.59 12.55 -11.70
C GLY A 39 22.80 12.13 -13.16
N VAL A 40 21.74 12.10 -13.97
CA VAL A 40 21.78 11.69 -15.37
C VAL A 40 21.27 12.81 -16.30
N SER A 41 21.65 12.74 -17.59
CA SER A 41 21.04 13.64 -18.57
C SER A 41 19.58 13.23 -18.86
N PRO A 42 18.70 14.20 -19.21
CA PRO A 42 17.33 13.87 -19.62
C PRO A 42 17.29 12.87 -20.78
N GLY A 43 18.18 13.00 -21.76
CA GLY A 43 18.27 12.06 -22.89
C GLY A 43 18.59 10.62 -22.47
N LEU A 44 19.42 10.45 -21.42
CA LEU A 44 19.70 9.12 -20.89
C LEU A 44 18.47 8.56 -20.16
N LEU A 45 17.72 9.36 -19.40
CA LEU A 45 16.51 8.91 -18.73
C LEU A 45 15.49 8.32 -19.72
N TYR A 46 15.31 8.96 -20.89
CA TYR A 46 14.42 8.46 -21.94
C TYR A 46 14.86 7.13 -22.57
N THR A 47 16.09 6.67 -22.34
CA THR A 47 16.51 5.33 -22.74
C THR A 47 16.03 4.22 -21.78
N TYR A 48 15.47 4.59 -20.63
CA TYR A 48 14.90 3.68 -19.63
C TYR A 48 13.37 3.73 -19.59
N ALA A 49 12.78 4.92 -19.73
CA ALA A 49 11.33 5.13 -19.73
C ALA A 49 10.95 6.18 -20.77
N GLU A 50 10.01 5.86 -21.66
CA GLU A 50 9.59 6.76 -22.75
C GLU A 50 8.83 8.00 -22.25
N SER A 51 8.26 7.92 -21.05
CA SER A 51 7.44 9.00 -20.49
C SER A 51 7.46 8.99 -18.96
N LYS A 52 6.79 9.97 -18.35
CA LYS A 52 6.56 10.03 -16.90
C LYS A 52 5.70 8.86 -16.44
N GLU A 53 4.71 8.47 -17.23
CA GLU A 53 3.82 7.33 -17.02
C GLU A 53 4.62 6.02 -16.98
N ALA A 54 5.50 5.82 -17.92
CA ALA A 54 6.41 4.67 -17.98
C ALA A 54 7.36 4.63 -16.78
N LEU A 55 7.88 5.78 -16.37
CA LEU A 55 8.74 5.90 -15.20
C LEU A 55 7.99 5.62 -13.90
N PHE A 56 6.74 6.10 -13.78
CA PHE A 56 5.89 5.78 -12.64
C PHE A 56 5.56 4.28 -12.58
N ALA A 57 5.28 3.66 -13.74
CA ALA A 57 5.07 2.21 -13.83
C ALA A 57 6.29 1.42 -13.33
N LEU A 58 7.51 1.83 -13.69
CA LEU A 58 8.75 1.22 -13.19
C LEU A 58 8.87 1.33 -11.66
N VAL A 59 8.53 2.50 -11.11
CA VAL A 59 8.53 2.69 -9.64
C VAL A 59 7.53 1.76 -8.97
N VAL A 60 6.29 1.71 -9.46
CA VAL A 60 5.24 0.83 -8.90
C VAL A 60 5.65 -0.63 -8.98
N GLN A 61 6.17 -1.09 -10.13
CA GLN A 61 6.61 -2.46 -10.31
C GLN A 61 7.75 -2.84 -9.36
N ARG A 62 8.76 -1.96 -9.18
CA ARG A 62 9.86 -2.21 -8.25
C ARG A 62 9.36 -2.31 -6.81
N GLU A 63 8.51 -1.38 -6.37
CA GLU A 63 7.97 -1.38 -5.01
C GLU A 63 7.04 -2.59 -4.76
N ALA A 64 6.47 -3.16 -5.83
CA ALA A 64 5.71 -4.41 -5.81
C ALA A 64 6.60 -5.68 -5.90
N GLY A 65 7.92 -5.54 -5.86
CA GLY A 65 8.86 -6.67 -5.88
C GLY A 65 9.14 -7.27 -7.25
N VAL A 66 8.75 -6.60 -8.34
CA VAL A 66 9.05 -7.05 -9.71
C VAL A 66 10.52 -6.79 -10.02
N ASP A 67 11.20 -7.78 -10.61
CA ASP A 67 12.55 -7.58 -11.15
C ASP A 67 12.50 -6.68 -12.40
N ILE A 68 12.69 -5.38 -12.17
CA ILE A 68 12.66 -4.38 -13.24
C ILE A 68 13.86 -4.49 -14.20
N ALA A 69 14.95 -5.15 -13.79
CA ALA A 69 16.10 -5.35 -14.66
C ALA A 69 15.81 -6.32 -15.81
N ALA A 70 14.84 -7.22 -15.64
CA ALA A 70 14.38 -8.15 -16.67
C ALA A 70 13.42 -7.53 -17.68
N LEU A 71 12.94 -6.31 -17.46
CA LEU A 71 11.99 -5.64 -18.37
C LEU A 71 12.68 -5.14 -19.65
N PRO A 72 11.96 -5.17 -20.80
CA PRO A 72 12.45 -4.54 -22.01
C PRO A 72 12.53 -3.02 -21.83
N LEU A 73 13.65 -2.42 -22.24
CA LEU A 73 13.90 -0.99 -22.12
C LEU A 73 14.10 -0.33 -23.50
N PRO A 74 13.61 0.90 -23.69
CA PRO A 74 12.84 1.70 -22.73
C PRO A 74 11.48 1.08 -22.46
N VAL A 75 10.97 1.26 -21.22
CA VAL A 75 9.58 0.91 -20.92
C VAL A 75 8.66 1.86 -21.69
N GLY A 76 7.73 1.28 -22.46
CA GLY A 76 6.76 2.04 -23.24
C GLY A 76 5.75 2.77 -22.38
N THR A 77 5.13 3.82 -22.91
CA THR A 77 4.12 4.62 -22.23
C THR A 77 2.82 3.83 -22.03
N PRO A 78 2.42 3.47 -20.79
CA PRO A 78 1.13 2.84 -20.55
C PRO A 78 0.00 3.86 -20.70
N SER A 79 -1.23 3.39 -20.95
CA SER A 79 -2.42 4.23 -20.79
C SER A 79 -2.70 4.48 -19.30
N ASP A 80 -3.49 5.52 -19.01
CA ASP A 80 -3.92 5.83 -17.64
C ASP A 80 -4.63 4.64 -16.98
N ASP A 81 -5.52 3.96 -17.72
CA ASP A 81 -6.22 2.77 -17.22
C ASP A 81 -5.26 1.61 -16.90
N ALA A 82 -4.25 1.39 -17.76
CA ALA A 82 -3.24 0.36 -17.53
C ALA A 82 -2.40 0.67 -16.28
N LEU A 83 -2.11 1.94 -16.06
CA LEU A 83 -1.33 2.39 -14.90
C LEU A 83 -2.13 2.28 -13.60
N VAL A 84 -3.40 2.68 -13.62
CA VAL A 84 -4.32 2.50 -12.49
C VAL A 84 -4.51 1.01 -12.17
N ALA A 85 -4.70 0.17 -13.20
CA ALA A 85 -4.80 -1.27 -13.03
C ALA A 85 -3.50 -1.90 -12.47
N LEU A 86 -2.33 -1.37 -12.86
CA LEU A 86 -1.05 -1.81 -12.29
C LEU A 86 -1.00 -1.50 -10.79
N VAL A 87 -1.31 -0.28 -10.38
CA VAL A 87 -1.34 0.10 -8.96
C VAL A 87 -2.32 -0.77 -8.16
N ARG A 88 -3.54 -0.97 -8.69
CA ARG A 88 -4.54 -1.83 -8.05
C ARG A 88 -4.02 -3.25 -7.81
N ARG A 89 -3.39 -3.87 -8.80
CA ARG A 89 -2.80 -5.21 -8.65
C ARG A 89 -1.64 -5.23 -7.65
N SER A 90 -0.82 -4.18 -7.65
CA SER A 90 0.34 -4.08 -6.75
C SER A 90 -0.06 -3.87 -5.28
N LEU A 91 -1.28 -3.40 -5.03
CA LEU A 91 -1.85 -3.23 -3.69
C LEU A 91 -2.86 -4.34 -3.32
N ALA A 92 -3.03 -5.37 -4.15
CA ALA A 92 -4.02 -6.43 -3.91
C ALA A 92 -3.83 -7.11 -2.54
N ALA A 93 -2.58 -7.32 -2.11
CA ALA A 93 -2.27 -7.90 -0.81
C ALA A 93 -2.85 -7.13 0.40
N LEU A 94 -3.19 -5.84 0.24
CA LEU A 94 -3.83 -5.05 1.31
C LEU A 94 -5.26 -5.50 1.63
N VAL A 95 -5.90 -6.18 0.69
CA VAL A 95 -7.30 -6.63 0.81
C VAL A 95 -7.42 -8.16 0.84
N GLU A 96 -6.33 -8.87 0.56
CA GLU A 96 -6.22 -10.33 0.66
C GLU A 96 -5.77 -10.68 2.09
N VAL A 97 -6.74 -11.02 2.96
CA VAL A 97 -6.52 -11.34 4.38
C VAL A 97 -7.10 -12.73 4.62
N ASP A 98 -6.22 -13.73 4.68
CA ASP A 98 -6.61 -15.15 4.72
C ASP A 98 -7.52 -15.48 5.90
N THR A 99 -7.23 -14.92 7.08
CA THR A 99 -8.07 -15.13 8.26
C THR A 99 -9.46 -14.50 8.09
N LEU A 100 -9.56 -13.32 7.43
CA LEU A 100 -10.85 -12.71 7.14
C LEU A 100 -11.62 -13.48 6.06
N ASP A 101 -10.91 -14.05 5.06
CA ASP A 101 -11.51 -14.93 4.04
C ASP A 101 -12.08 -16.19 4.67
N ALA A 102 -11.35 -16.82 5.59
CA ALA A 102 -11.83 -17.97 6.36
C ALA A 102 -13.01 -17.61 7.26
N ALA A 103 -12.99 -16.43 7.88
CA ALA A 103 -14.07 -15.92 8.71
C ALA A 103 -15.37 -15.62 7.92
N ASP A 104 -15.26 -15.26 6.64
CA ASP A 104 -16.43 -15.09 5.77
C ASP A 104 -17.15 -16.42 5.46
N ALA A 105 -16.43 -17.55 5.54
CA ALA A 105 -16.96 -18.89 5.29
C ALA A 105 -17.48 -19.60 6.55
N THR A 106 -17.29 -19.03 7.76
CA THR A 106 -17.61 -19.70 9.03
C THR A 106 -18.33 -18.76 10.00
N ASP A 107 -19.51 -19.15 10.47
CA ASP A 107 -20.27 -18.36 11.45
C ASP A 107 -19.76 -18.51 12.88
N THR A 108 -19.17 -19.65 13.21
CA THR A 108 -18.70 -19.96 14.57
C THR A 108 -17.23 -20.36 14.54
N PRO A 109 -16.31 -19.42 14.80
CA PRO A 109 -14.88 -19.72 14.90
C PRO A 109 -14.59 -20.56 16.16
N PRO A 110 -13.59 -21.45 16.11
CA PRO A 110 -13.18 -22.23 17.28
C PRO A 110 -12.57 -21.34 18.39
N ASP A 111 -11.97 -20.23 18.03
CA ASP A 111 -11.39 -19.24 18.92
C ASP A 111 -11.52 -17.84 18.30
N ILE A 112 -12.48 -17.07 18.78
CA ILE A 112 -12.73 -15.70 18.29
C ILE A 112 -11.56 -14.76 18.57
N ARG A 113 -10.84 -14.96 19.67
CA ARG A 113 -9.68 -14.11 20.00
C ARG A 113 -8.53 -14.36 19.02
N ALA A 114 -8.28 -15.63 18.68
CA ALA A 114 -7.28 -15.99 17.68
C ALA A 114 -7.67 -15.48 16.29
N GLU A 115 -8.95 -15.55 15.92
CA GLU A 115 -9.47 -15.06 14.64
C GLU A 115 -9.26 -13.54 14.52
N VAL A 116 -9.70 -12.76 15.51
CA VAL A 116 -9.52 -11.30 15.51
C VAL A 116 -8.04 -10.93 15.50
N ALA A 117 -7.22 -11.58 16.33
CA ALA A 117 -5.78 -11.35 16.37
C ALA A 117 -5.11 -11.65 15.01
N GLY A 118 -5.50 -12.72 14.34
CA GLY A 118 -5.02 -13.08 13.01
C GLY A 118 -5.38 -12.02 11.97
N ILE A 119 -6.64 -11.59 11.92
CA ILE A 119 -7.08 -10.52 11.00
C ILE A 119 -6.26 -9.24 11.20
N VAL A 120 -6.08 -8.81 12.45
CA VAL A 120 -5.30 -7.58 12.75
C VAL A 120 -3.83 -7.75 12.39
N ALA A 121 -3.23 -8.90 12.69
CA ALA A 121 -1.83 -9.19 12.40
C ALA A 121 -1.56 -9.21 10.88
N GLU A 122 -2.40 -9.89 10.10
CA GLU A 122 -2.28 -9.98 8.65
C GLU A 122 -2.43 -8.61 7.98
N HIS A 123 -3.39 -7.78 8.42
CA HIS A 123 -3.51 -6.41 7.94
C HIS A 123 -2.26 -5.57 8.27
N PHE A 124 -1.75 -5.70 9.50
CA PHE A 124 -0.55 -4.98 9.90
C PHE A 124 0.64 -5.34 9.00
N ASP A 125 0.87 -6.63 8.79
CA ASP A 125 1.97 -7.14 7.98
C ASP A 125 1.83 -6.74 6.50
N ALA A 126 0.61 -6.79 5.96
CA ALA A 126 0.32 -6.37 4.59
C ALA A 126 0.61 -4.87 4.39
N ILE A 127 0.12 -4.01 5.27
CA ILE A 127 0.38 -2.56 5.20
C ILE A 127 1.88 -2.25 5.35
N LEU A 128 2.53 -2.90 6.34
CA LEU A 128 3.96 -2.71 6.58
C LEU A 128 4.82 -3.11 5.37
N SER A 129 4.48 -4.23 4.72
CA SER A 129 5.23 -4.76 3.57
C SER A 129 5.17 -3.85 2.34
N CYS A 130 4.04 -3.18 2.10
CA CYS A 130 3.84 -2.30 0.94
C CYS A 130 3.84 -0.81 1.29
N ARG A 131 4.29 -0.41 2.50
CA ARG A 131 4.20 0.97 3.00
C ARG A 131 4.79 2.02 2.05
N THR A 132 5.90 1.73 1.37
CA THR A 132 6.54 2.67 0.45
C THR A 132 5.65 2.94 -0.76
N LEU A 133 5.08 1.88 -1.34
CA LEU A 133 4.12 1.99 -2.44
C LEU A 133 2.85 2.69 -1.99
N LEU A 134 2.34 2.36 -0.80
CA LEU A 134 1.14 2.96 -0.24
C LEU A 134 1.29 4.48 -0.08
N ARG A 135 2.40 4.94 0.51
CA ARG A 135 2.70 6.38 0.66
C ARG A 135 2.86 7.09 -0.69
N LEU A 136 3.48 6.43 -1.67
CA LEU A 136 3.57 6.94 -3.03
C LEU A 136 2.19 7.13 -3.64
N VAL A 137 1.32 6.09 -3.54
CA VAL A 137 -0.04 6.13 -4.10
C VAL A 137 -0.88 7.19 -3.41
N GLU A 138 -0.89 7.26 -2.08
CA GLU A 138 -1.60 8.29 -1.31
C GLU A 138 -1.17 9.71 -1.73
N ARG A 139 0.14 9.92 -1.87
CA ARG A 139 0.67 11.23 -2.31
C ARG A 139 0.27 11.59 -3.73
N CYS A 140 0.29 10.63 -4.66
CA CYS A 140 -0.06 10.85 -6.06
C CYS A 140 -1.57 10.93 -6.27
N ALA A 141 -2.38 10.23 -5.49
CA ALA A 141 -3.84 10.30 -5.51
C ALA A 141 -4.36 11.71 -5.22
N ALA A 142 -3.63 12.51 -4.45
CA ALA A 142 -4.01 13.90 -4.15
C ALA A 142 -4.15 14.78 -5.40
N ASP A 143 -3.45 14.45 -6.49
CA ASP A 143 -3.49 15.22 -7.74
C ASP A 143 -3.86 14.39 -8.98
N TRP A 144 -4.26 13.12 -8.79
CA TRP A 144 -4.67 12.20 -9.86
C TRP A 144 -6.02 11.53 -9.54
N PRO A 145 -7.16 12.09 -10.02
CA PRO A 145 -8.50 11.62 -9.66
C PRO A 145 -8.78 10.15 -9.95
N ALA A 146 -8.32 9.61 -11.09
CA ALA A 146 -8.54 8.20 -11.43
C ALA A 146 -7.80 7.26 -10.46
N LEU A 147 -6.59 7.64 -10.02
CA LEU A 147 -5.85 6.91 -9.00
C LEU A 147 -6.52 7.02 -7.63
N ALA A 148 -7.05 8.20 -7.29
CA ALA A 148 -7.79 8.41 -6.05
C ALA A 148 -9.05 7.52 -5.98
N ALA A 149 -9.85 7.47 -7.04
CA ALA A 149 -11.03 6.60 -7.12
C ALA A 149 -10.63 5.12 -6.96
N ALA A 150 -9.62 4.66 -7.70
CA ALA A 150 -9.16 3.27 -7.63
C ALA A 150 -8.64 2.87 -6.24
N PHE A 151 -7.96 3.78 -5.54
CA PHE A 151 -7.40 3.51 -4.22
C PHE A 151 -8.44 3.64 -3.11
N TYR A 152 -9.17 4.78 -3.06
CA TYR A 152 -10.07 5.07 -1.96
C TYR A 152 -11.45 4.41 -2.11
N GLU A 153 -12.06 4.46 -3.31
CA GLU A 153 -13.43 3.99 -3.54
C GLU A 153 -13.44 2.49 -3.86
N ASP A 154 -12.68 2.06 -4.87
CA ASP A 154 -12.68 0.67 -5.33
C ASP A 154 -11.87 -0.28 -4.44
N GLY A 155 -10.85 0.25 -3.74
CA GLY A 155 -9.99 -0.55 -2.87
C GLY A 155 -10.38 -0.43 -1.40
N ARG A 156 -10.00 0.68 -0.78
CA ARG A 156 -10.09 0.88 0.67
C ARG A 156 -11.52 0.86 1.20
N GLN A 157 -12.48 1.50 0.50
CA GLN A 157 -13.88 1.53 0.96
C GLN A 157 -14.51 0.14 0.90
N VAL A 158 -14.30 -0.61 -0.16
CA VAL A 158 -14.80 -2.00 -0.29
C VAL A 158 -14.26 -2.87 0.84
N HIS A 159 -13.00 -2.69 1.21
CA HIS A 159 -12.39 -3.43 2.31
C HIS A 159 -12.94 -3.01 3.68
N LEU A 160 -13.15 -1.72 3.93
CA LEU A 160 -13.81 -1.22 5.13
C LEU A 160 -15.22 -1.78 5.29
N ASP A 161 -16.00 -1.80 4.20
CA ASP A 161 -17.35 -2.36 4.20
C ASP A 161 -17.34 -3.88 4.52
N ARG A 162 -16.32 -4.59 4.03
CA ARG A 162 -16.13 -6.01 4.36
C ARG A 162 -15.83 -6.21 5.83
N LEU A 163 -14.92 -5.44 6.39
CA LEU A 163 -14.57 -5.49 7.82
C LEU A 163 -15.80 -5.11 8.70
N ALA A 164 -16.57 -4.09 8.30
CA ALA A 164 -17.79 -3.71 8.99
C ALA A 164 -18.81 -4.86 9.02
N ARG A 165 -19.03 -5.54 7.89
CA ARG A 165 -19.92 -6.73 7.84
C ARG A 165 -19.40 -7.88 8.70
N TYR A 166 -18.09 -8.10 8.76
CA TYR A 166 -17.48 -9.08 9.66
C TYR A 166 -17.82 -8.75 11.12
N LEU A 167 -17.58 -7.51 11.56
CA LEU A 167 -17.86 -7.06 12.92
C LEU A 167 -19.35 -7.17 13.25
N ASP A 168 -20.23 -6.83 12.32
CA ASP A 168 -21.68 -6.95 12.48
C ASP A 168 -22.11 -8.39 12.73
N ARG A 169 -21.63 -9.34 11.91
CA ARG A 169 -21.92 -10.78 12.08
C ARG A 169 -21.42 -11.32 13.42
N ARG A 170 -20.17 -11.00 13.81
CA ARG A 170 -19.59 -11.47 15.09
C ARG A 170 -20.27 -10.84 16.29
N GLY A 171 -20.67 -9.55 16.18
CA GLY A 171 -21.45 -8.85 17.19
C GLY A 171 -22.85 -9.43 17.36
N ALA A 172 -23.57 -9.68 16.26
CA ALA A 172 -24.90 -10.31 16.29
C ALA A 172 -24.86 -11.74 16.88
N ALA A 173 -23.76 -12.46 16.70
CA ALA A 173 -23.54 -13.78 17.30
C ALA A 173 -23.10 -13.70 18.79
N GLY A 174 -22.87 -12.51 19.34
CA GLY A 174 -22.39 -12.32 20.72
C GLY A 174 -20.95 -12.77 20.96
N LEU A 175 -20.15 -12.88 19.88
CA LEU A 175 -18.76 -13.34 19.92
C LEU A 175 -17.76 -12.23 20.24
N ILE A 176 -18.14 -10.97 19.95
CA ILE A 176 -17.34 -9.78 20.23
C ILE A 176 -18.16 -8.80 21.10
N ALA A 177 -17.48 -7.80 21.65
CA ALA A 177 -18.13 -6.73 22.41
C ALA A 177 -19.23 -6.05 21.58
N PRO A 178 -20.33 -5.60 22.19
CA PRO A 178 -21.37 -4.87 21.47
C PRO A 178 -20.83 -3.60 20.80
N ILE A 179 -21.15 -3.43 19.51
CA ILE A 179 -20.74 -2.30 18.70
C ILE A 179 -21.99 -1.59 18.19
N GLU A 180 -22.13 -0.30 18.45
CA GLU A 180 -23.29 0.50 17.99
C GLU A 180 -23.21 0.81 16.50
N ASP A 181 -22.00 1.11 15.99
CA ASP A 181 -21.74 1.43 14.59
C ASP A 181 -20.50 0.67 14.09
N THR A 182 -20.75 -0.39 13.34
CA THR A 182 -19.70 -1.26 12.81
C THR A 182 -18.88 -0.59 11.71
N THR A 183 -19.41 0.44 11.03
CA THR A 183 -18.65 1.25 10.05
C THR A 183 -17.58 2.08 10.75
N ILE A 184 -17.93 2.72 11.86
CA ILE A 184 -16.98 3.47 12.69
C ILE A 184 -15.94 2.53 13.31
N ALA A 185 -16.38 1.36 13.81
CA ALA A 185 -15.47 0.38 14.41
C ALA A 185 -14.48 -0.19 13.37
N ALA A 186 -14.94 -0.55 12.18
CA ALA A 186 -14.06 -0.98 11.08
C ALA A 186 -13.02 0.08 10.73
N ARG A 187 -13.46 1.34 10.66
CA ARG A 187 -12.56 2.46 10.43
C ARG A 187 -11.55 2.65 11.56
N PHE A 188 -11.98 2.57 12.81
CA PHE A 188 -11.09 2.63 13.97
C PHE A 188 -10.00 1.55 13.92
N VAL A 189 -10.38 0.30 13.61
CA VAL A 189 -9.45 -0.82 13.49
C VAL A 189 -8.44 -0.56 12.37
N LEU A 190 -8.92 -0.27 11.16
CA LEU A 190 -8.04 -0.09 10.00
C LEU A 190 -7.14 1.13 10.14
N GLU A 191 -7.65 2.28 10.63
CA GLU A 191 -6.85 3.49 10.84
C GLU A 191 -5.80 3.31 11.94
N THR A 192 -6.14 2.58 13.00
CA THR A 192 -5.16 2.25 14.04
C THR A 192 -4.01 1.42 13.44
N ILE A 193 -4.33 0.37 12.69
CA ILE A 193 -3.33 -0.45 12.03
C ILE A 193 -2.51 0.38 11.04
N ALA A 194 -3.18 1.17 10.17
CA ALA A 194 -2.52 1.99 9.15
C ALA A 194 -1.59 3.04 9.77
N TRP A 195 -1.98 3.66 10.88
CA TRP A 195 -1.11 4.63 11.55
C TRP A 195 0.17 3.96 12.03
N PHE A 196 0.05 2.84 12.75
CA PHE A 196 1.21 2.15 13.31
C PHE A 196 2.06 1.42 12.27
N ALA A 197 1.48 0.85 11.21
CA ALA A 197 2.21 0.12 10.18
C ALA A 197 2.78 1.02 9.07
N ASN A 198 2.19 2.21 8.82
CA ASN A 198 2.57 3.10 7.72
C ASN A 198 2.87 4.53 8.18
N HIS A 199 1.89 5.26 8.78
CA HIS A 199 2.00 6.71 8.95
C HIS A 199 3.02 7.11 10.01
N ARG A 200 3.23 6.33 11.08
CA ARG A 200 4.18 6.62 12.14
C ARG A 200 5.62 6.86 11.67
N TYR A 201 6.02 6.28 10.53
CA TYR A 201 7.36 6.51 9.96
C TYR A 201 7.56 7.93 9.40
N GLY A 202 6.49 8.69 9.22
CA GLY A 202 6.53 10.12 8.90
C GLY A 202 6.31 11.01 10.11
N ASP A 203 6.01 10.43 11.27
CA ASP A 203 5.83 11.11 12.53
C ASP A 203 7.14 11.17 13.32
N HIS A 204 7.43 12.32 13.97
CA HIS A 204 8.72 12.54 14.64
C HIS A 204 8.95 11.57 15.80
N ASP A 205 7.94 11.36 16.60
CA ASP A 205 8.04 10.53 17.80
C ASP A 205 7.73 9.07 17.50
N GLY A 206 6.79 8.82 16.56
CA GLY A 206 6.35 7.49 16.16
C GLY A 206 7.41 6.68 15.44
N ALA A 207 8.29 7.32 14.66
CA ALA A 207 9.34 6.65 13.89
C ALA A 207 10.39 5.93 14.77
N ALA A 208 10.54 6.35 16.04
CA ALA A 208 11.52 5.76 16.96
C ALA A 208 11.01 4.48 17.66
N LEU A 209 9.73 4.12 17.50
CA LEU A 209 9.15 2.93 18.13
C LEU A 209 9.68 1.64 17.46
N ASP A 210 9.96 0.62 18.26
CA ASP A 210 10.39 -0.70 17.77
C ASP A 210 9.26 -1.40 17.00
N ASP A 211 9.54 -1.89 15.80
CA ASP A 211 8.56 -2.48 14.89
C ASP A 211 7.88 -3.72 15.46
N ALA A 212 8.65 -4.62 16.10
CA ALA A 212 8.13 -5.87 16.64
C ALA A 212 7.25 -5.62 17.87
N ALA A 213 7.67 -4.69 18.75
CA ALA A 213 6.90 -4.28 19.90
C ALA A 213 5.59 -3.60 19.48
N VAL A 214 5.63 -2.69 18.50
CA VAL A 214 4.45 -2.01 17.95
C VAL A 214 3.46 -3.01 17.38
N ARG A 215 3.92 -3.93 16.53
CA ARG A 215 3.05 -4.97 15.97
C ARG A 215 2.36 -5.79 17.05
N THR A 216 3.13 -6.27 18.00
CA THR A 216 2.63 -7.09 19.11
C THR A 216 1.56 -6.36 19.91
N GLU A 217 1.82 -5.11 20.27
CA GLU A 217 0.93 -4.32 21.12
C GLU A 217 -0.32 -3.86 20.38
N VAL A 218 -0.22 -3.48 19.09
CA VAL A 218 -1.38 -3.12 18.26
C VAL A 218 -2.33 -4.32 18.12
N VAL A 219 -1.81 -5.51 17.83
CA VAL A 219 -2.61 -6.73 17.75
C VAL A 219 -3.31 -7.00 19.09
N ALA A 220 -2.58 -6.93 20.20
CA ALA A 220 -3.13 -7.20 21.53
C ALA A 220 -4.21 -6.17 21.94
N LEU A 221 -3.96 -4.87 21.69
CA LEU A 221 -4.88 -3.80 22.07
C LEU A 221 -6.18 -3.84 21.24
N VAL A 222 -6.08 -3.99 19.92
CA VAL A 222 -7.27 -4.08 19.04
C VAL A 222 -8.07 -5.33 19.38
N THR A 223 -7.41 -6.48 19.54
CA THR A 223 -8.08 -7.73 19.92
C THR A 223 -8.82 -7.60 21.24
N ARG A 224 -8.19 -6.99 22.26
CA ARG A 224 -8.80 -6.76 23.57
C ARG A 224 -9.97 -5.79 23.50
N ALA A 225 -9.90 -4.77 22.65
CA ALA A 225 -10.99 -3.82 22.47
C ALA A 225 -12.23 -4.47 21.83
N LEU A 226 -12.04 -5.47 20.98
CA LEU A 226 -13.15 -6.14 20.27
C LEU A 226 -13.69 -7.36 21.03
N VAL A 227 -12.84 -8.14 21.72
CA VAL A 227 -13.23 -9.42 22.32
C VAL A 227 -13.37 -9.34 23.85
N GLY A 228 -12.86 -8.31 24.48
CA GLY A 228 -12.88 -8.13 25.94
C GLY A 228 -11.65 -8.70 26.65
#